data_63d2ea90b3650ffb651ed67d399d734f
#
_entry.id   63d2ea90b3650ffb651ed67d399d734f
#
_cell.length_a   1.000
_cell.length_b   1.000
_cell.length_c   1.000
_cell.angle_alpha   90.00
_cell.angle_beta   90.00
_cell.angle_gamma   90.00
#
_symmetry.space_group_name_H-M   'P 1'
#
loop_
_entity.id
_entity.type
_entity.pdbx_description
1 polymer ?
#
loop_
_entity_poly.entity_id
_entity_poly.type
_entity_poly.pdbx_seq_one_letter_code
_entity_poly.pdbx_strand_id
1 'polypeptide(L)'
;MQRDGSRHAGYGAEFETRGGRTVVSHYGRPERTHLAVRNGVGVIEMGYGVVVVEGSDAVDFVDNAVSNRVPAADGEGCYALLLDPQGGIETDLYVYDADERLLCFTPPDRAAPLAGDWAEKVFIQDVAVRDASAEFAVFGVHGPKATETVATVLDGPAVPETPLSFVRGSVADAGVTVVATDDPTGEVGHEVVCRADDAEAVFDGLLTGGVPTTPVG
;
A
#
# COMPACT_ATOMS: atom_id res chain seq x y z
N MET A 1 8.38 2.52 -15.93
CA MET A 1 9.39 3.43 -15.36
C MET A 1 10.06 2.67 -14.21
N GLN A 2 11.37 2.49 -14.27
CA GLN A 2 12.10 1.75 -13.23
C GLN A 2 12.10 2.64 -11.98
N ARG A 3 11.50 2.18 -10.87
CA ARG A 3 11.60 2.91 -9.59
C ARG A 3 13.07 2.98 -9.22
N ASP A 4 13.50 4.18 -8.85
CA ASP A 4 14.89 4.44 -8.55
C ASP A 4 15.32 3.68 -7.30
N GLY A 5 16.18 2.66 -7.46
CA GLY A 5 16.77 1.91 -6.35
C GLY A 5 17.77 2.72 -5.50
N SER A 6 17.96 4.02 -5.80
CA SER A 6 18.95 4.88 -5.16
C SER A 6 18.73 4.99 -3.64
N ARG A 7 17.47 5.10 -3.20
CA ARG A 7 17.10 5.19 -1.77
C ARG A 7 17.53 3.97 -0.94
N HIS A 8 17.61 2.80 -1.56
CA HIS A 8 17.97 1.56 -0.90
C HIS A 8 19.48 1.24 -0.99
N ALA A 9 20.18 1.89 -1.94
CA ALA A 9 21.61 1.61 -2.20
C ALA A 9 22.49 1.93 -0.98
N GLY A 10 22.17 2.99 -0.24
CA GLY A 10 22.87 3.38 1.00
C GLY A 10 22.78 2.36 2.13
N TYR A 11 21.78 1.47 2.08
CA TYR A 11 21.54 0.43 3.08
C TYR A 11 22.01 -0.96 2.64
N GLY A 12 22.62 -1.08 1.45
CA GLY A 12 23.15 -2.35 0.93
C GLY A 12 22.07 -3.31 0.44
N ALA A 13 21.01 -2.79 -0.17
CA ALA A 13 19.92 -3.57 -0.72
C ALA A 13 20.36 -4.48 -1.87
N GLU A 14 19.86 -5.71 -1.88
CA GLU A 14 19.84 -6.60 -3.03
C GLU A 14 18.42 -6.65 -3.60
N PHE A 15 18.33 -6.74 -4.94
CA PHE A 15 17.05 -6.60 -5.64
C PHE A 15 16.69 -7.89 -6.38
N GLU A 16 15.38 -8.12 -6.49
CA GLU A 16 14.81 -9.17 -7.34
C GLU A 16 13.63 -8.63 -8.16
N THR A 17 13.12 -9.45 -9.08
CA THR A 17 11.93 -9.09 -9.86
C THR A 17 10.76 -9.95 -9.41
N ARG A 18 9.66 -9.29 -8.99
CA ARG A 18 8.36 -9.92 -8.67
C ARG A 18 7.28 -9.27 -9.51
N GLY A 19 6.47 -10.06 -10.21
CA GLY A 19 5.39 -9.54 -11.07
C GLY A 19 5.86 -8.47 -12.06
N GLY A 20 7.05 -8.62 -12.66
CA GLY A 20 7.64 -7.64 -13.58
C GLY A 20 8.15 -6.35 -12.92
N ARG A 21 8.10 -6.23 -11.58
CA ARG A 21 8.56 -5.08 -10.82
C ARG A 21 9.85 -5.41 -10.07
N THR A 22 10.79 -4.47 -10.07
CA THR A 22 11.99 -4.57 -9.23
C THR A 22 11.62 -4.21 -7.79
N VAL A 23 11.88 -5.14 -6.87
CA VAL A 23 11.66 -4.98 -5.42
C VAL A 23 12.96 -5.29 -4.68
N VAL A 24 13.07 -4.79 -3.44
CA VAL A 24 14.18 -5.19 -2.56
C VAL A 24 13.95 -6.63 -2.12
N SER A 25 14.95 -7.48 -2.28
CA SER A 25 14.94 -8.86 -1.79
C SER A 25 15.40 -8.95 -0.33
N HIS A 26 16.48 -8.23 0.01
CA HIS A 26 16.99 -8.11 1.38
C HIS A 26 18.09 -7.04 1.47
N TYR A 27 18.43 -6.65 2.72
CA TYR A 27 19.54 -5.75 3.05
C TYR A 27 20.72 -6.52 3.72
N GLY A 28 20.98 -7.76 3.26
CA GLY A 28 21.89 -8.68 3.90
C GLY A 28 21.32 -9.29 5.20
N ARG A 29 21.89 -10.42 5.62
CA ARG A 29 21.56 -11.11 6.88
C ARG A 29 20.06 -11.24 7.20
N PRO A 30 19.23 -11.86 6.35
CA PRO A 30 17.77 -11.91 6.50
C PRO A 30 17.30 -12.47 7.85
N GLU A 31 18.03 -13.45 8.42
CA GLU A 31 17.70 -13.99 9.77
C GLU A 31 17.79 -12.94 10.88
N ARG A 32 18.80 -12.06 10.83
CA ARG A 32 18.93 -10.96 11.80
C ARG A 32 17.88 -9.90 11.59
N THR A 33 17.56 -9.60 10.34
CA THR A 33 16.50 -8.66 9.95
C THR A 33 15.17 -9.17 10.46
N HIS A 34 14.85 -10.45 10.28
CA HIS A 34 13.63 -11.07 10.82
C HIS A 34 13.53 -10.90 12.34
N LEU A 35 14.60 -11.21 13.08
CA LEU A 35 14.61 -11.04 14.56
C LEU A 35 14.48 -9.57 14.97
N ALA A 36 15.07 -8.63 14.23
CA ALA A 36 14.95 -7.21 14.51
C ALA A 36 13.50 -6.72 14.34
N VAL A 37 12.80 -7.16 13.31
CA VAL A 37 11.37 -6.86 13.11
C VAL A 37 10.53 -7.46 14.22
N ARG A 38 10.69 -8.76 14.54
CA ARG A 38 9.92 -9.46 15.58
C ARG A 38 10.09 -8.87 16.98
N ASN A 39 11.23 -8.24 17.28
CA ASN A 39 11.52 -7.62 18.56
C ASN A 39 11.44 -6.08 18.57
N GLY A 40 11.18 -5.49 17.43
CA GLY A 40 11.17 -4.04 17.23
C GLY A 40 10.24 -3.61 16.13
N VAL A 41 10.79 -3.11 15.04
CA VAL A 41 10.01 -2.67 13.86
C VAL A 41 10.85 -2.76 12.60
N GLY A 42 10.23 -3.09 11.50
CA GLY A 42 10.80 -3.04 10.14
C GLY A 42 9.97 -2.19 9.19
N VAL A 43 10.66 -1.59 8.22
CA VAL A 43 10.04 -0.87 7.10
C VAL A 43 10.37 -1.60 5.80
N ILE A 44 9.33 -1.94 5.03
CA ILE A 44 9.43 -2.58 3.73
C ILE A 44 8.78 -1.70 2.65
N GLU A 45 9.42 -1.55 1.49
CA GLU A 45 8.74 -0.97 0.33
C GLU A 45 7.85 -2.02 -0.34
N MET A 46 6.54 -1.79 -0.26
CA MET A 46 5.54 -2.70 -0.81
C MET A 46 5.51 -2.61 -2.34
N GLY A 47 5.45 -3.76 -2.99
CA GLY A 47 5.46 -3.86 -4.46
C GLY A 47 4.08 -3.75 -5.11
N TYR A 48 3.10 -3.12 -4.51
CA TYR A 48 1.72 -3.06 -5.04
C TYR A 48 1.61 -2.46 -6.45
N GLY A 49 0.72 -3.05 -7.25
CA GLY A 49 0.04 -2.35 -8.31
C GLY A 49 -1.11 -1.52 -7.75
N VAL A 50 -1.38 -0.36 -8.30
CA VAL A 50 -2.45 0.54 -7.84
C VAL A 50 -3.37 0.88 -9.00
N VAL A 51 -4.66 0.56 -8.86
CA VAL A 51 -5.70 0.99 -9.77
C VAL A 51 -6.52 2.08 -9.09
N VAL A 52 -6.73 3.17 -9.78
CA VAL A 52 -7.60 4.27 -9.34
C VAL A 52 -8.92 4.18 -10.10
N VAL A 53 -10.02 4.25 -9.36
CA VAL A 53 -11.39 4.30 -9.89
C VAL A 53 -12.04 5.58 -9.39
N GLU A 54 -12.47 6.44 -10.31
CA GLU A 54 -13.02 7.77 -10.05
C GLU A 54 -14.42 7.89 -10.69
N GLY A 55 -15.25 8.75 -10.16
CA GLY A 55 -16.61 9.04 -10.66
C GLY A 55 -17.69 8.74 -9.64
N SER A 56 -18.89 9.28 -9.88
CA SER A 56 -20.02 9.17 -8.94
C SER A 56 -20.52 7.73 -8.75
N ASP A 57 -20.26 6.84 -9.71
CA ASP A 57 -20.68 5.44 -9.68
C ASP A 57 -19.52 4.50 -9.31
N ALA A 58 -18.35 5.03 -8.90
CA ALA A 58 -17.14 4.24 -8.65
C ALA A 58 -17.33 3.15 -7.58
N VAL A 59 -17.96 3.49 -6.45
CA VAL A 59 -18.22 2.55 -5.35
C VAL A 59 -19.12 1.41 -5.81
N ASP A 60 -20.26 1.72 -6.42
CA ASP A 60 -21.21 0.71 -6.91
C ASP A 60 -20.58 -0.16 -8.02
N PHE A 61 -19.77 0.42 -8.88
CA PHE A 61 -19.07 -0.31 -9.94
C PHE A 61 -18.11 -1.34 -9.37
N VAL A 62 -17.27 -0.95 -8.40
CA VAL A 62 -16.30 -1.87 -7.79
C VAL A 62 -17.00 -2.87 -6.87
N ASP A 63 -18.02 -2.46 -6.09
CA ASP A 63 -18.82 -3.36 -5.23
C ASP A 63 -19.46 -4.52 -6.02
N ASN A 64 -19.90 -4.24 -7.25
CA ASN A 64 -20.44 -5.27 -8.13
C ASN A 64 -19.38 -6.17 -8.79
N ALA A 65 -18.10 -5.77 -8.77
CA ALA A 65 -17.01 -6.50 -9.42
C ALA A 65 -16.24 -7.42 -8.46
N VAL A 66 -16.30 -7.17 -7.14
CA VAL A 66 -15.48 -7.87 -6.15
C VAL A 66 -16.33 -8.69 -5.17
N SER A 67 -15.66 -9.59 -4.41
CA SER A 67 -16.33 -10.55 -3.53
C SER A 67 -16.78 -10.00 -2.18
N ASN A 68 -16.37 -8.80 -1.80
CA ASN A 68 -16.70 -8.18 -0.52
C ASN A 68 -17.36 -6.82 -0.74
N ARG A 69 -18.07 -6.34 0.29
CA ARG A 69 -18.71 -5.03 0.22
C ARG A 69 -17.67 -3.92 0.28
N VAL A 70 -17.72 -3.03 -0.71
CA VAL A 70 -16.86 -1.84 -0.76
C VAL A 70 -17.45 -0.77 0.16
N PRO A 71 -16.66 -0.21 1.11
CA PRO A 71 -17.11 0.89 1.94
C PRO A 71 -17.44 2.12 1.08
N ALA A 72 -18.39 2.92 1.54
CA ALA A 72 -18.77 4.19 0.92
C ALA A 72 -18.56 5.36 1.90
N ALA A 73 -17.46 5.29 2.65
CA ALA A 73 -17.07 6.31 3.61
C ALA A 73 -15.56 6.56 3.52
N ASP A 74 -15.20 7.84 3.36
CA ASP A 74 -13.80 8.26 3.34
C ASP A 74 -13.06 7.77 4.59
N GLY A 75 -11.90 7.17 4.41
CA GLY A 75 -11.09 6.63 5.50
C GLY A 75 -11.32 5.14 5.79
N GLU A 76 -12.18 4.47 5.06
CA GLU A 76 -12.46 3.04 5.23
C GLU A 76 -11.98 2.21 4.03
N GLY A 77 -11.70 0.93 4.28
CA GLY A 77 -11.31 -0.01 3.24
C GLY A 77 -11.81 -1.42 3.50
N CYS A 78 -11.63 -2.28 2.51
CA CYS A 78 -11.91 -3.70 2.62
C CYS A 78 -10.88 -4.53 1.84
N TYR A 79 -10.69 -5.78 2.27
CA TYR A 79 -10.03 -6.81 1.48
C TYR A 79 -11.07 -7.55 0.66
N ALA A 80 -10.80 -7.78 -0.61
CA ALA A 80 -11.72 -8.43 -1.53
C ALA A 80 -10.98 -9.32 -2.54
N LEU A 81 -11.72 -10.19 -3.19
CA LEU A 81 -11.27 -11.05 -4.27
C LEU A 81 -11.97 -10.65 -5.57
N LEU A 82 -11.22 -10.65 -6.66
CA LEU A 82 -11.79 -10.69 -8.00
C LEU A 82 -11.95 -12.16 -8.40
N LEU A 83 -13.14 -12.53 -8.83
CA LEU A 83 -13.47 -13.89 -9.20
C LEU A 83 -13.80 -13.98 -10.69
N ASP A 84 -13.42 -15.08 -11.31
CA ASP A 84 -13.89 -15.45 -12.63
C ASP A 84 -15.39 -15.87 -12.61
N PRO A 85 -16.05 -16.04 -13.77
CA PRO A 85 -17.45 -16.45 -13.82
C PRO A 85 -17.72 -17.86 -13.25
N GLN A 86 -16.70 -18.67 -13.03
CA GLN A 86 -16.77 -20.00 -12.42
C GLN A 86 -16.50 -19.98 -10.91
N GLY A 87 -16.18 -18.79 -10.35
CA GLY A 87 -15.86 -18.60 -8.94
C GLY A 87 -14.40 -18.88 -8.59
N GLY A 88 -13.53 -19.03 -9.59
CA GLY A 88 -12.08 -19.11 -9.39
C GLY A 88 -11.49 -17.74 -9.03
N ILE A 89 -10.50 -17.70 -8.13
CA ILE A 89 -9.83 -16.45 -7.75
C ILE A 89 -8.88 -16.02 -8.87
N GLU A 90 -9.13 -14.86 -9.45
CA GLU A 90 -8.24 -14.22 -10.43
C GLU A 90 -7.13 -13.41 -9.73
N THR A 91 -7.49 -12.65 -8.72
CA THR A 91 -6.57 -11.87 -7.88
C THR A 91 -7.26 -11.46 -6.58
N ASP A 92 -6.46 -11.02 -5.63
CA ASP A 92 -6.90 -10.33 -4.43
C ASP A 92 -6.58 -8.83 -4.52
N LEU A 93 -7.29 -8.04 -3.74
CA LEU A 93 -7.07 -6.59 -3.68
C LEU A 93 -7.57 -5.99 -2.37
N TYR A 94 -6.93 -4.92 -1.95
CA TYR A 94 -7.44 -4.00 -0.94
C TYR A 94 -8.09 -2.82 -1.64
N VAL A 95 -9.29 -2.45 -1.23
CA VAL A 95 -10.03 -1.30 -1.77
C VAL A 95 -10.23 -0.29 -0.67
N TYR A 96 -9.81 0.94 -0.89
CA TYR A 96 -9.95 2.05 0.07
C TYR A 96 -10.78 3.16 -0.55
N ASP A 97 -11.81 3.62 0.17
CA ASP A 97 -12.56 4.81 -0.20
C ASP A 97 -11.77 6.06 0.23
N ALA A 98 -11.31 6.81 -0.75
CA ALA A 98 -10.52 8.03 -0.57
C ALA A 98 -11.30 9.27 -1.07
N ASP A 99 -12.57 9.38 -0.62
CA ASP A 99 -13.53 10.44 -0.93
C ASP A 99 -13.96 10.46 -2.41
N GLU A 100 -13.26 11.17 -3.26
CA GLU A 100 -13.60 11.31 -4.68
C GLU A 100 -13.16 10.11 -5.54
N ARG A 101 -12.50 9.12 -4.95
CA ARG A 101 -11.92 7.97 -5.68
C ARG A 101 -11.72 6.75 -4.79
N LEU A 102 -11.73 5.59 -5.42
CA LEU A 102 -11.25 4.37 -4.81
C LEU A 102 -9.77 4.13 -5.19
N LEU A 103 -8.99 3.69 -4.21
CA LEU A 103 -7.64 3.18 -4.40
C LEU A 103 -7.66 1.67 -4.23
N CYS A 104 -7.37 0.93 -5.32
CA CYS A 104 -7.34 -0.53 -5.31
C CYS A 104 -5.89 -1.00 -5.38
N PHE A 105 -5.40 -1.60 -4.29
CA PHE A 105 -4.05 -2.17 -4.21
C PHE A 105 -4.10 -3.66 -4.53
N THR A 106 -3.30 -4.10 -5.49
CA THR A 106 -3.28 -5.47 -6.02
C THR A 106 -1.83 -5.93 -6.25
N PRO A 107 -1.56 -7.23 -6.51
CA PRO A 107 -0.24 -7.65 -6.97
C PRO A 107 0.26 -6.83 -8.17
N PRO A 108 1.58 -6.58 -8.28
CA PRO A 108 2.13 -5.59 -9.23
C PRO A 108 1.84 -5.90 -10.70
N ASP A 109 1.70 -7.16 -11.07
CA ASP A 109 1.41 -7.62 -12.43
C ASP A 109 -0.10 -7.59 -12.77
N ARG A 110 -0.95 -7.28 -11.79
CA ARG A 110 -2.41 -7.27 -11.96
C ARG A 110 -3.01 -5.90 -12.22
N ALA A 111 -2.35 -4.81 -11.84
CA ALA A 111 -2.93 -3.48 -11.96
C ALA A 111 -3.28 -3.09 -13.40
N ALA A 112 -2.35 -3.22 -14.35
CA ALA A 112 -2.59 -2.86 -15.74
C ALA A 112 -3.66 -3.74 -16.42
N PRO A 113 -3.64 -5.09 -16.30
CA PRO A 113 -4.72 -5.93 -16.80
C PRO A 113 -6.08 -5.59 -16.18
N LEU A 114 -6.15 -5.40 -14.86
CA LEU A 114 -7.37 -5.07 -14.13
C LEU A 114 -7.95 -3.73 -14.59
N ALA A 115 -7.11 -2.70 -14.70
CA ALA A 115 -7.54 -1.39 -15.17
C ALA A 115 -8.09 -1.45 -16.62
N GLY A 116 -7.45 -2.23 -17.49
CA GLY A 116 -7.92 -2.44 -18.86
C GLY A 116 -9.27 -3.16 -18.92
N ASP A 117 -9.40 -4.28 -18.20
CA ASP A 117 -10.63 -5.07 -18.13
C ASP A 117 -11.81 -4.27 -17.56
N TRP A 118 -11.57 -3.52 -16.48
CA TRP A 118 -12.60 -2.69 -15.87
C TRP A 118 -13.00 -1.51 -16.77
N ALA A 119 -12.05 -0.86 -17.44
CA ALA A 119 -12.35 0.22 -18.37
C ALA A 119 -13.23 -0.26 -19.55
N GLU A 120 -13.04 -1.49 -20.03
CA GLU A 120 -13.87 -2.09 -21.08
C GLU A 120 -15.30 -2.43 -20.60
N LYS A 121 -15.51 -2.59 -19.29
CA LYS A 121 -16.81 -2.91 -18.67
C LYS A 121 -17.64 -1.68 -18.29
N VAL A 122 -17.08 -0.47 -18.42
CA VAL A 122 -17.83 0.78 -18.21
C VAL A 122 -18.68 1.09 -19.45
N PHE A 123 -20.01 1.19 -19.29
CA PHE A 123 -20.92 1.49 -20.40
C PHE A 123 -21.63 2.83 -20.22
N ILE A 124 -22.44 2.97 -19.17
CA ILE A 124 -23.27 4.15 -18.89
C ILE A 124 -22.95 4.80 -17.56
N GLN A 125 -22.15 4.13 -16.74
CA GLN A 125 -21.74 4.62 -15.44
C GLN A 125 -20.78 5.80 -15.59
N ASP A 126 -20.86 6.74 -14.67
CA ASP A 126 -19.87 7.79 -14.49
C ASP A 126 -18.67 7.21 -13.70
N VAL A 127 -17.80 6.51 -14.44
CA VAL A 127 -16.62 5.82 -13.90
C VAL A 127 -15.43 5.99 -14.83
N ALA A 128 -14.30 6.36 -14.28
CA ALA A 128 -13.00 6.34 -14.95
C ALA A 128 -12.05 5.41 -14.20
N VAL A 129 -11.37 4.53 -14.94
CA VAL A 129 -10.44 3.54 -14.37
C VAL A 129 -9.07 3.71 -15.00
N ARG A 130 -8.01 3.70 -14.18
CA ARG A 130 -6.63 3.80 -14.67
C ARG A 130 -5.63 3.07 -13.78
N ASP A 131 -4.55 2.58 -14.38
CA ASP A 131 -3.36 2.13 -13.67
C ASP A 131 -2.57 3.36 -13.18
N ALA A 132 -2.46 3.48 -11.87
CA ALA A 132 -1.76 4.56 -11.18
C ALA A 132 -0.52 4.07 -10.42
N SER A 133 -0.04 2.86 -10.69
CA SER A 133 1.06 2.21 -9.95
C SER A 133 2.34 3.04 -9.91
N ALA A 134 2.57 3.90 -10.92
CA ALA A 134 3.75 4.76 -10.98
C ALA A 134 3.62 6.04 -10.13
N GLU A 135 2.41 6.38 -9.67
CA GLU A 135 2.12 7.62 -8.95
C GLU A 135 2.33 7.49 -7.44
N PHE A 136 2.34 6.26 -6.93
CA PHE A 136 2.38 5.96 -5.50
C PHE A 136 3.59 5.14 -5.10
N ALA A 137 4.06 5.38 -3.87
CA ALA A 137 4.90 4.48 -3.11
C ALA A 137 4.17 4.08 -1.83
N VAL A 138 4.37 2.83 -1.39
CA VAL A 138 3.76 2.29 -0.18
C VAL A 138 4.83 1.66 0.68
N PHE A 139 4.88 2.02 1.94
CA PHE A 139 5.82 1.48 2.92
C PHE A 139 5.06 0.77 4.03
N GLY A 140 5.25 -0.56 4.13
CA GLY A 140 4.76 -1.34 5.25
C GLY A 140 5.66 -1.13 6.47
N VAL A 141 5.07 -0.82 7.61
CA VAL A 141 5.74 -0.66 8.91
C VAL A 141 5.19 -1.73 9.84
N HIS A 142 5.99 -2.76 10.15
CA HIS A 142 5.52 -3.95 10.85
C HIS A 142 6.37 -4.29 12.07
N GLY A 143 5.73 -4.79 13.11
CA GLY A 143 6.35 -5.26 14.35
C GLY A 143 5.77 -4.59 15.59
N PRO A 144 6.15 -5.04 16.80
CA PRO A 144 5.56 -4.58 18.06
C PRO A 144 5.72 -3.07 18.32
N LYS A 145 6.63 -2.39 17.61
CA LYS A 145 6.81 -0.94 17.69
C LYS A 145 6.29 -0.18 16.47
N ALA A 146 5.50 -0.81 15.60
CA ALA A 146 5.02 -0.18 14.37
C ALA A 146 4.21 1.09 14.65
N THR A 147 3.22 1.01 15.54
CA THR A 147 2.38 2.16 15.91
C THR A 147 3.20 3.30 16.53
N GLU A 148 4.15 2.98 17.44
CA GLU A 148 5.05 3.98 18.04
C GLU A 148 5.90 4.67 16.98
N THR A 149 6.44 3.89 16.04
CA THR A 149 7.26 4.42 14.93
C THR A 149 6.48 5.39 14.06
N VAL A 150 5.30 4.98 13.61
CA VAL A 150 4.45 5.84 12.77
C VAL A 150 3.99 7.07 13.55
N ALA A 151 3.54 6.91 14.80
CA ALA A 151 3.09 8.03 15.64
C ALA A 151 4.19 9.06 15.91
N THR A 152 5.45 8.64 15.93
CA THR A 152 6.59 9.56 16.18
C THR A 152 6.88 10.47 14.98
N VAL A 153 6.60 10.00 13.76
CA VAL A 153 6.96 10.73 12.52
C VAL A 153 5.75 11.36 11.81
N LEU A 154 4.53 10.91 12.14
CA LEU A 154 3.30 11.42 11.54
C LEU A 154 2.95 12.79 12.16
N ASP A 155 2.93 13.82 11.33
CA ASP A 155 2.29 15.09 11.66
C ASP A 155 0.85 15.08 11.15
N GLY A 156 -0.11 14.99 12.08
CA GLY A 156 -1.52 14.86 11.74
C GLY A 156 -2.37 14.20 12.85
N PRO A 157 -3.44 13.52 12.47
CA PRO A 157 -4.28 12.76 13.39
C PRO A 157 -3.54 11.60 14.07
N ALA A 158 -4.16 11.04 15.10
CA ALA A 158 -3.67 9.80 15.70
C ALA A 158 -3.61 8.66 14.65
N VAL A 159 -2.62 7.78 14.81
CA VAL A 159 -2.48 6.59 13.95
C VAL A 159 -3.76 5.74 14.05
N PRO A 160 -4.29 5.25 12.92
CA PRO A 160 -5.52 4.47 12.92
C PRO A 160 -5.32 3.11 13.61
N GLU A 161 -6.34 2.68 14.38
CA GLU A 161 -6.32 1.40 15.09
C GLU A 161 -7.31 0.38 14.51
N THR A 162 -8.36 0.86 13.81
CA THR A 162 -9.33 -0.04 13.17
C THR A 162 -8.72 -0.65 11.91
N PRO A 163 -8.68 -1.98 11.77
CA PRO A 163 -8.16 -2.62 10.56
C PRO A 163 -8.79 -2.05 9.29
N LEU A 164 -7.95 -1.81 8.29
CA LEU A 164 -8.31 -1.26 6.97
C LEU A 164 -8.92 0.14 7.00
N SER A 165 -8.87 0.85 8.14
CA SER A 165 -9.12 2.30 8.17
C SER A 165 -7.84 3.09 7.94
N PHE A 166 -7.98 4.35 7.53
CA PHE A 166 -6.83 5.20 7.32
C PHE A 166 -7.06 6.66 7.75
N VAL A 167 -5.96 7.36 7.95
CA VAL A 167 -5.92 8.81 8.20
C VAL A 167 -4.92 9.48 7.25
N ARG A 168 -5.09 10.79 7.04
CA ARG A 168 -4.17 11.60 6.25
C ARG A 168 -3.38 12.53 7.14
N GLY A 169 -2.09 12.71 6.83
CA GLY A 169 -1.17 13.59 7.53
C GLY A 169 0.08 13.85 6.70
N SER A 170 1.19 14.13 7.34
CA SER A 170 2.48 14.26 6.65
C SER A 170 3.62 13.57 7.40
N VAL A 171 4.63 13.16 6.65
CA VAL A 171 5.92 12.64 7.15
C VAL A 171 7.02 13.36 6.39
N ALA A 172 7.96 14.01 7.09
CA ALA A 172 9.03 14.81 6.49
C ALA A 172 8.47 15.86 5.49
N ASP A 173 7.41 16.57 5.87
CA ASP A 173 6.66 17.55 5.05
C ASP A 173 5.95 16.98 3.81
N ALA A 174 6.05 15.69 3.53
CA ALA A 174 5.35 15.01 2.44
C ALA A 174 3.98 14.52 2.90
N GLY A 175 2.95 14.76 2.09
CA GLY A 175 1.59 14.26 2.35
C GLY A 175 1.53 12.74 2.29
N VAL A 176 0.98 12.13 3.34
CA VAL A 176 0.83 10.68 3.44
C VAL A 176 -0.58 10.26 3.83
N THR A 177 -0.94 9.04 3.46
CA THR A 177 -2.08 8.31 4.00
C THR A 177 -1.53 7.13 4.81
N VAL A 178 -1.92 7.04 6.07
CA VAL A 178 -1.52 5.95 6.97
C VAL A 178 -2.71 5.02 7.15
N VAL A 179 -2.53 3.77 6.78
CA VAL A 179 -3.54 2.69 6.85
C VAL A 179 -3.19 1.75 8.00
N ALA A 180 -4.14 1.37 8.83
CA ALA A 180 -4.01 0.22 9.73
C ALA A 180 -4.19 -1.06 8.92
N THR A 181 -3.22 -1.98 8.96
CA THR A 181 -3.35 -3.26 8.25
C THR A 181 -4.31 -4.21 8.97
N ASP A 182 -4.70 -5.28 8.29
CA ASP A 182 -5.45 -6.40 8.86
C ASP A 182 -4.52 -7.48 9.48
N ASP A 183 -3.32 -7.08 9.85
CA ASP A 183 -2.29 -7.89 10.52
C ASP A 183 -1.92 -9.19 9.77
N PRO A 184 -1.62 -9.14 8.46
CA PRO A 184 -1.33 -10.34 7.67
C PRO A 184 -0.09 -11.10 8.14
N THR A 185 0.79 -10.46 8.92
CA THR A 185 1.98 -11.06 9.52
C THR A 185 1.76 -11.58 10.94
N GLY A 186 0.56 -11.39 11.51
CA GLY A 186 0.23 -11.68 12.90
C GLY A 186 0.85 -10.70 13.92
N GLU A 187 1.39 -9.59 13.43
CA GLU A 187 1.89 -8.46 14.20
C GLU A 187 1.19 -7.18 13.73
N VAL A 188 1.01 -6.23 14.64
CA VAL A 188 0.46 -4.91 14.30
C VAL A 188 1.30 -4.28 13.18
N GLY A 189 0.60 -3.75 12.18
CA GLY A 189 1.22 -3.12 11.03
C GLY A 189 0.46 -1.89 10.54
N HIS A 190 1.20 -1.03 9.87
CA HIS A 190 0.65 0.12 9.16
C HIS A 190 1.25 0.21 7.77
N GLU A 191 0.49 0.70 6.82
CA GLU A 191 1.01 1.07 5.51
C GLU A 191 0.99 2.58 5.36
N VAL A 192 2.12 3.14 4.93
CA VAL A 192 2.28 4.57 4.67
C VAL A 192 2.32 4.76 3.18
N VAL A 193 1.26 5.33 2.62
CA VAL A 193 1.10 5.61 1.19
C VAL A 193 1.47 7.06 0.94
N CYS A 194 2.33 7.31 -0.04
CA CYS A 194 2.71 8.65 -0.46
C CYS A 194 2.81 8.75 -1.99
N ARG A 195 3.03 9.96 -2.50
CA ARG A 195 3.37 10.14 -3.91
C ARG A 195 4.74 9.53 -4.19
N ALA A 196 4.92 9.00 -5.39
CA ALA A 196 6.19 8.39 -5.79
C ALA A 196 7.38 9.37 -5.70
N ASP A 197 7.13 10.66 -5.97
CA ASP A 197 8.17 11.70 -5.91
C ASP A 197 8.63 11.99 -4.48
N ASP A 198 7.79 11.72 -3.48
CA ASP A 198 8.07 11.96 -2.05
C ASP A 198 8.64 10.72 -1.35
N ALA A 199 8.77 9.60 -2.06
CA ALA A 199 9.07 8.29 -1.49
C ALA A 199 10.41 8.23 -0.74
N GLU A 200 11.44 8.96 -1.21
CA GLU A 200 12.75 9.01 -0.55
C GLU A 200 12.65 9.70 0.81
N ALA A 201 12.01 10.89 0.86
CA ALA A 201 11.84 11.65 2.10
C ALA A 201 11.00 10.88 3.14
N VAL A 202 9.92 10.22 2.70
CA VAL A 202 9.06 9.42 3.58
C VAL A 202 9.80 8.20 4.11
N PHE A 203 10.53 7.46 3.25
CA PHE A 203 11.32 6.31 3.66
C PHE A 203 12.39 6.67 4.70
N ASP A 204 13.16 7.71 4.44
CA ASP A 204 14.17 8.21 5.37
C ASP A 204 13.54 8.69 6.69
N GLY A 205 12.39 9.38 6.62
CA GLY A 205 11.64 9.79 7.79
C GLY A 205 11.22 8.62 8.67
N LEU A 206 10.71 7.53 8.07
CA LEU A 206 10.33 6.31 8.78
C LEU A 206 11.53 5.59 9.42
N LEU A 207 12.71 5.62 8.79
CA LEU A 207 13.92 4.98 9.31
C LEU A 207 14.62 5.79 10.39
N THR A 208 14.55 7.12 10.34
CA THR A 208 15.34 8.01 11.20
C THR A 208 14.54 8.73 12.28
N GLY A 209 13.24 8.58 12.33
CA GLY A 209 12.29 9.33 13.16
C GLY A 209 12.34 9.05 14.68
N GLY A 210 13.42 8.45 15.18
CA GLY A 210 13.69 8.33 16.62
C GLY A 210 13.47 6.92 17.20
N VAL A 211 12.58 6.11 16.65
CA VAL A 211 12.48 4.68 17.01
C VAL A 211 13.47 3.90 16.14
N PRO A 212 14.35 3.05 16.74
CA PRO A 212 15.27 2.23 15.96
C PRO A 212 14.52 1.31 15.00
N THR A 213 14.60 1.59 13.71
CA THR A 213 13.84 0.92 12.66
C THR A 213 14.78 0.23 11.67
N THR A 214 14.41 -0.95 11.21
CA THR A 214 15.22 -1.79 10.31
C THR A 214 14.60 -1.80 8.92
N PRO A 215 15.33 -1.45 7.84
CA PRO A 215 14.83 -1.66 6.49
C PRO A 215 14.79 -3.16 6.17
N VAL A 216 13.71 -3.61 5.53
CA VAL A 216 13.46 -5.01 5.15
C VAL A 216 13.03 -5.12 3.69
N GLY A 217 13.27 -6.27 3.09
CA GLY A 217 12.85 -6.61 1.73
C GLY A 217 12.15 -7.95 1.67
#